data_a346c541e581d1dbf0c3b478b8e6c264
#
_entry.id   a346c541e581d1dbf0c3b478b8e6c264
#
_cell.length_a   1.000
_cell.length_b   1.000
_cell.length_c   1.000
_cell.angle_alpha   90.00
_cell.angle_beta   90.00
_cell.angle_gamma   90.00
#
_symmetry.space_group_name_H-M   'P 1'
#
loop_
_entity.id
_entity.type
_entity.pdbx_description
1 polymer ?
#
loop_
_entity_poly.entity_id
_entity_poly.type
_entity_poly.pdbx_seq_one_letter_code
_entity_poly.pdbx_strand_id
1 'polypeptide(L)'
;MVMNKIYFMLAILLASVNSSLAQKWAVKSNLLYDATATINLGVEAALGPRVTLDISGNYNPWEFGDARWKHWLIQPEVRYWLCARFNGHCFGLHAHYAEYNAGGINFNADFHRNRYQGHLYGAGLSYGYQWLIGKRWNLEATVGLGYARLWDRKYPIAECGEVIRTRSRNYFGPTKIGLALIFIIK
;
A
#
# COMPACT_ATOMS: atom_id res chain seq x y z
N MET A 1 -0.76 34.46 -16.14
CA MET A 1 0.34 34.17 -17.09
C MET A 1 1.40 33.21 -16.55
N VAL A 2 1.67 33.19 -15.25
CA VAL A 2 2.65 32.25 -14.62
C VAL A 2 2.11 30.80 -14.55
N MET A 3 0.82 30.62 -14.25
CA MET A 3 0.18 29.30 -14.13
C MET A 3 0.26 28.46 -15.41
N ASN A 4 0.04 29.08 -16.57
CA ASN A 4 0.14 28.37 -17.85
C ASN A 4 1.58 27.89 -18.16
N LYS A 5 2.60 28.60 -17.68
CA LYS A 5 3.99 28.15 -17.82
C LYS A 5 4.31 26.94 -16.96
N ILE A 6 3.72 26.85 -15.77
CA ILE A 6 3.89 25.71 -14.87
C ILE A 6 3.24 24.44 -15.45
N TYR A 7 2.01 24.56 -15.99
CA TYR A 7 1.34 23.44 -16.67
C TYR A 7 2.09 23.02 -17.94
N PHE A 8 2.65 23.96 -18.68
CA PHE A 8 3.43 23.67 -19.87
C PHE A 8 4.77 22.99 -19.54
N MET A 9 5.47 23.43 -18.48
CA MET A 9 6.67 22.74 -17.97
C MET A 9 6.36 21.34 -17.42
N LEU A 10 5.23 21.18 -16.72
CA LEU A 10 4.77 19.87 -16.24
C LEU A 10 4.42 18.93 -17.40
N ALA A 11 3.79 19.46 -18.45
CA ALA A 11 3.47 18.70 -19.66
C ALA A 11 4.74 18.32 -20.46
N ILE A 12 5.75 19.19 -20.53
CA ILE A 12 7.05 18.88 -21.15
C ILE A 12 7.80 17.83 -20.31
N LEU A 13 7.76 17.93 -18.97
CA LEU A 13 8.36 16.94 -18.07
C LEU A 13 7.70 15.57 -18.24
N LEU A 14 6.37 15.53 -18.37
CA LEU A 14 5.61 14.32 -18.65
C LEU A 14 5.84 13.78 -20.07
N ALA A 15 6.04 14.65 -21.05
CA ALA A 15 6.30 14.27 -22.44
C ALA A 15 7.74 13.77 -22.66
N SER A 16 8.72 14.28 -21.91
CA SER A 16 10.13 13.86 -22.02
C SER A 16 10.39 12.44 -21.47
N VAL A 17 9.47 11.87 -20.71
CA VAL A 17 9.54 10.48 -20.21
C VAL A 17 9.28 9.45 -21.33
N ASN A 18 8.78 9.86 -22.49
CA ASN A 18 8.35 8.96 -23.57
C ASN A 18 9.46 8.50 -24.54
N SER A 19 10.68 8.92 -24.38
CA SER A 19 11.74 8.60 -25.34
C SER A 19 12.67 7.51 -24.80
N SER A 20 12.56 6.30 -25.35
CA SER A 20 13.58 5.24 -25.32
C SER A 20 13.56 4.17 -24.23
N LEU A 21 12.50 4.02 -23.44
CA LEU A 21 12.36 2.84 -22.58
C LEU A 21 11.19 2.01 -23.10
N ALA A 22 11.46 0.78 -23.54
CA ALA A 22 10.40 -0.24 -23.65
C ALA A 22 9.69 -0.27 -22.29
N GLN A 23 8.55 0.44 -22.21
CA GLN A 23 7.80 0.62 -20.96
C GLN A 23 7.39 -0.75 -20.47
N LYS A 24 8.03 -1.22 -19.40
CA LYS A 24 7.64 -2.45 -18.74
C LYS A 24 6.74 -2.06 -17.59
N TRP A 25 5.52 -2.52 -17.67
CA TRP A 25 4.53 -2.47 -16.62
C TRP A 25 4.46 -3.82 -15.95
N ALA A 26 4.18 -3.84 -14.67
CA ALA A 26 3.86 -5.04 -13.93
C ALA A 26 2.58 -4.85 -13.13
N VAL A 27 1.79 -5.91 -13.05
CA VAL A 27 0.61 -6.00 -12.18
C VAL A 27 0.91 -6.99 -11.08
N LYS A 28 0.48 -6.68 -9.85
CA LYS A 28 0.79 -7.45 -8.66
C LYS A 28 -0.45 -7.77 -7.85
N SER A 29 -0.47 -8.97 -7.26
CA SER A 29 -1.38 -9.33 -6.18
C SER A 29 -0.58 -9.79 -4.97
N ASN A 30 -0.90 -9.31 -3.78
CA ASN A 30 -0.25 -9.71 -2.54
C ASN A 30 -1.01 -10.89 -1.93
N LEU A 31 -0.41 -12.07 -1.98
CA LEU A 31 -0.99 -13.33 -1.52
C LEU A 31 -1.35 -13.31 -0.02
N LEU A 32 -0.68 -12.50 0.81
CA LEU A 32 -1.03 -12.37 2.22
C LEU A 32 -2.37 -11.64 2.40
N TYR A 33 -2.68 -10.66 1.54
CA TYR A 33 -3.98 -10.01 1.53
C TYR A 33 -5.06 -10.91 0.93
N ASP A 34 -4.72 -11.67 -0.13
CA ASP A 34 -5.63 -12.66 -0.73
C ASP A 34 -6.03 -13.73 0.30
N ALA A 35 -5.09 -14.19 1.14
CA ALA A 35 -5.35 -15.14 2.23
C ALA A 35 -6.33 -14.61 3.30
N THR A 36 -6.46 -13.29 3.43
CA THR A 36 -7.41 -12.63 4.32
C THR A 36 -8.66 -12.14 3.59
N ALA A 37 -8.90 -12.62 2.36
CA ALA A 37 -9.98 -12.18 1.48
C ALA A 37 -10.01 -10.66 1.25
N THR A 38 -8.86 -9.98 1.37
CA THR A 38 -8.72 -8.55 1.09
C THR A 38 -8.41 -8.36 -0.40
N ILE A 39 -9.30 -7.70 -1.12
CA ILE A 39 -9.10 -7.35 -2.52
C ILE A 39 -7.88 -6.43 -2.61
N ASN A 40 -6.90 -6.78 -3.41
CA ASN A 40 -5.69 -5.99 -3.57
C ASN A 40 -5.20 -6.00 -5.01
N LEU A 41 -4.60 -4.89 -5.41
CA LEU A 41 -4.01 -4.73 -6.72
C LEU A 41 -2.84 -3.74 -6.64
N GLY A 42 -1.71 -4.10 -7.20
CA GLY A 42 -0.57 -3.23 -7.40
C GLY A 42 -0.25 -3.07 -8.88
N VAL A 43 0.16 -1.88 -9.27
CA VAL A 43 0.67 -1.58 -10.61
C VAL A 43 2.04 -0.93 -10.46
N GLU A 44 3.03 -1.50 -11.12
CA GLU A 44 4.40 -0.99 -11.11
C GLU A 44 4.85 -0.60 -12.50
N ALA A 45 5.36 0.63 -12.63
CA ALA A 45 5.87 1.21 -13.85
C ALA A 45 7.38 1.41 -13.77
N ALA A 46 8.10 1.03 -14.81
CA ALA A 46 9.54 1.31 -14.92
C ALA A 46 9.76 2.77 -15.30
N LEU A 47 10.43 3.54 -14.43
CA LEU A 47 10.85 4.93 -14.67
C LEU A 47 12.27 4.99 -15.26
N GLY A 48 13.06 3.94 -15.09
CA GLY A 48 14.43 3.86 -15.54
C GLY A 48 14.98 2.43 -15.54
N PRO A 49 16.28 2.27 -15.83
CA PRO A 49 16.90 0.94 -15.82
C PRO A 49 16.88 0.26 -14.45
N ARG A 50 16.92 1.05 -13.39
CA ARG A 50 16.96 0.60 -11.99
C ARG A 50 15.94 1.25 -11.09
N VAL A 51 15.02 2.06 -11.63
CA VAL A 51 14.01 2.78 -10.84
C VAL A 51 12.63 2.42 -11.34
N THR A 52 11.75 2.10 -10.41
CA THR A 52 10.32 1.84 -10.67
C THR A 52 9.44 2.61 -9.70
N LEU A 53 8.22 2.89 -10.12
CA LEU A 53 7.14 3.41 -9.29
C LEU A 53 6.09 2.33 -9.15
N ASP A 54 5.83 1.90 -7.93
CA ASP A 54 4.79 0.96 -7.54
C ASP A 54 3.64 1.71 -6.86
N ILE A 55 2.41 1.43 -7.25
CA ILE A 55 1.21 1.95 -6.59
C ILE A 55 0.34 0.75 -6.27
N SER A 56 0.16 0.45 -4.99
CA SER A 56 -0.69 -0.63 -4.52
C SER A 56 -1.91 -0.11 -3.77
N GLY A 57 -3.04 -0.76 -3.96
CA GLY A 57 -4.29 -0.50 -3.27
C GLY A 57 -4.87 -1.77 -2.69
N ASN A 58 -5.47 -1.66 -1.50
CA ASN A 58 -6.12 -2.77 -0.80
C ASN A 58 -7.51 -2.31 -0.36
N TYR A 59 -8.48 -3.20 -0.45
CA TYR A 59 -9.85 -2.95 -0.05
C TYR A 59 -10.48 -4.18 0.58
N ASN A 60 -10.95 -4.03 1.81
CA ASN A 60 -11.66 -5.08 2.52
C ASN A 60 -13.02 -4.55 2.98
N PRO A 61 -14.12 -4.96 2.35
CA PRO A 61 -15.46 -4.51 2.69
C PRO A 61 -16.19 -5.42 3.71
N TRP A 62 -15.59 -6.50 4.18
CA TRP A 62 -16.29 -7.58 4.84
C TRP A 62 -16.76 -7.25 6.25
N GLU A 63 -17.99 -7.66 6.53
CA GLU A 63 -18.62 -7.70 7.85
C GLU A 63 -19.24 -9.09 8.05
N PHE A 64 -19.02 -9.67 9.24
CA PHE A 64 -19.56 -10.96 9.62
C PHE A 64 -20.21 -10.85 11.00
N GLY A 65 -21.54 -10.59 11.04
CA GLY A 65 -22.23 -10.29 12.29
C GLY A 65 -21.65 -9.06 12.99
N ASP A 66 -21.24 -9.23 14.25
CA ASP A 66 -20.60 -8.16 15.03
C ASP A 66 -19.13 -7.91 14.65
N ALA A 67 -18.51 -8.85 13.96
CA ALA A 67 -17.11 -8.72 13.54
C ALA A 67 -17.00 -7.85 12.28
N ARG A 68 -16.29 -6.74 12.40
CA ARG A 68 -16.03 -5.78 11.31
C ARG A 68 -14.54 -5.68 11.07
N TRP A 69 -14.13 -5.82 9.79
CA TRP A 69 -12.74 -5.70 9.36
C TRP A 69 -12.65 -4.88 8.08
N LYS A 70 -13.36 -3.75 8.06
CA LYS A 70 -13.38 -2.87 6.89
C LYS A 70 -12.15 -2.00 6.87
N HIS A 71 -11.44 -1.98 5.76
CA HIS A 71 -10.36 -1.04 5.53
C HIS A 71 -10.09 -0.85 4.04
N TRP A 72 -9.50 0.28 3.72
CA TRP A 72 -8.84 0.49 2.45
C TRP A 72 -7.50 1.17 2.68
N LEU A 73 -6.55 0.89 1.81
CA LEU A 73 -5.21 1.44 1.88
C LEU A 73 -4.70 1.70 0.47
N ILE A 74 -4.02 2.83 0.31
CA ILE A 74 -3.23 3.14 -0.88
C ILE A 74 -1.78 3.37 -0.46
N GLN A 75 -0.84 2.79 -1.21
CA GLN A 75 0.58 2.82 -0.88
C GLN A 75 1.44 3.01 -2.14
N PRO A 76 1.74 4.27 -2.53
CA PRO A 76 2.75 4.57 -3.54
C PRO A 76 4.15 4.34 -2.99
N GLU A 77 5.04 3.81 -3.83
CA GLU A 77 6.43 3.50 -3.51
C GLU A 77 7.35 3.71 -4.70
N VAL A 78 8.42 4.45 -4.49
CA VAL A 78 9.54 4.53 -5.43
C VAL A 78 10.56 3.48 -5.04
N ARG A 79 10.98 2.65 -6.00
CA ARG A 79 11.89 1.52 -5.78
C ARG A 79 13.19 1.69 -6.57
N TYR A 80 14.28 1.37 -5.94
CA TYR A 80 15.60 1.30 -6.54
C TYR A 80 16.10 -0.15 -6.55
N TRP A 81 16.44 -0.66 -7.71
CA TRP A 81 16.92 -2.02 -7.96
C TRP A 81 18.44 -2.06 -8.02
N LEU A 82 19.07 -3.00 -7.30
CA LEU A 82 20.53 -3.09 -7.25
C LEU A 82 21.12 -3.55 -8.60
N CYS A 83 20.47 -4.46 -9.29
CA CYS A 83 20.92 -4.97 -10.58
C CYS A 83 20.09 -4.40 -11.74
N ALA A 84 18.94 -4.98 -12.00
CA ALA A 84 18.01 -4.55 -13.05
C ALA A 84 16.60 -4.49 -12.48
N ARG A 85 15.76 -3.63 -13.05
CA ARG A 85 14.34 -3.55 -12.65
C ARG A 85 13.66 -4.91 -12.75
N PHE A 86 12.77 -5.20 -11.82
CA PHE A 86 12.00 -6.44 -11.70
C PHE A 86 12.85 -7.70 -11.47
N ASN A 87 14.06 -7.56 -10.94
CA ASN A 87 14.94 -8.70 -10.67
C ASN A 87 15.85 -8.49 -9.46
N GLY A 88 15.81 -9.43 -8.52
CA GLY A 88 16.68 -9.46 -7.35
C GLY A 88 16.29 -8.44 -6.27
N HIS A 89 17.29 -7.82 -5.68
CA HIS A 89 17.16 -6.93 -4.53
C HIS A 89 16.67 -5.54 -4.92
N CYS A 90 15.71 -5.01 -4.16
CA CYS A 90 15.25 -3.63 -4.28
C CYS A 90 15.09 -2.97 -2.91
N PHE A 91 15.31 -1.67 -2.88
CA PHE A 91 14.99 -0.78 -1.77
C PHE A 91 13.90 0.19 -2.21
N GLY A 92 12.96 0.46 -1.32
CA GLY A 92 11.84 1.34 -1.60
C GLY A 92 11.68 2.44 -0.56
N LEU A 93 11.18 3.58 -1.02
CA LEU A 93 10.62 4.63 -0.19
C LEU A 93 9.13 4.69 -0.47
N HIS A 94 8.31 4.39 0.53
CA HIS A 94 6.86 4.37 0.40
C HIS A 94 6.19 5.40 1.30
N ALA A 95 5.08 5.93 0.82
CA ALA A 95 4.08 6.60 1.63
C ALA A 95 2.83 5.70 1.68
N HIS A 96 1.99 5.91 2.70
CA HIS A 96 0.74 5.16 2.81
C HIS A 96 -0.35 6.01 3.46
N TYR A 97 -1.57 5.79 3.00
CA TYR A 97 -2.78 6.31 3.61
C TYR A 97 -3.80 5.18 3.70
N ALA A 98 -4.45 5.06 4.85
CA ALA A 98 -5.49 4.06 5.06
C ALA A 98 -6.63 4.61 5.93
N GLU A 99 -7.82 4.09 5.69
CA GLU A 99 -8.96 4.23 6.59
C GLU A 99 -9.41 2.84 7.02
N TYR A 100 -9.82 2.73 8.27
CA TYR A 100 -10.24 1.47 8.83
C TYR A 100 -11.45 1.63 9.76
N ASN A 101 -12.24 0.56 9.80
CA ASN A 101 -13.35 0.38 10.73
C ASN A 101 -13.32 -1.08 11.19
N ALA A 102 -12.72 -1.31 12.35
CA ALA A 102 -12.47 -2.65 12.85
C ALA A 102 -12.98 -2.81 14.28
N GLY A 103 -13.59 -3.94 14.59
CA GLY A 103 -14.10 -4.29 15.92
C GLY A 103 -14.87 -5.59 15.92
N GLY A 104 -15.32 -6.03 17.10
CA GLY A 104 -16.09 -7.26 17.24
C GLY A 104 -15.28 -8.56 17.06
N ILE A 105 -13.95 -8.47 17.01
CA ILE A 105 -13.08 -9.61 16.75
C ILE A 105 -12.48 -10.12 18.05
N ASN A 106 -12.42 -11.44 18.23
CA ASN A 106 -11.87 -12.11 19.41
C ASN A 106 -10.33 -12.04 19.51
N PHE A 107 -9.77 -10.87 19.27
CA PHE A 107 -8.33 -10.65 19.43
C PHE A 107 -7.96 -10.30 20.87
N ASN A 108 -8.75 -9.45 21.53
CA ASN A 108 -8.72 -9.15 22.96
C ASN A 108 -10.09 -8.65 23.43
N ALA A 109 -10.33 -8.61 24.75
CA ALA A 109 -11.62 -8.22 25.33
C ALA A 109 -12.08 -6.80 24.94
N ASP A 110 -11.13 -5.89 24.71
CA ASP A 110 -11.42 -4.53 24.31
C ASP A 110 -11.84 -4.43 22.83
N PHE A 111 -11.19 -5.18 21.96
CA PHE A 111 -11.49 -5.25 20.53
C PHE A 111 -12.78 -6.02 20.25
N HIS A 112 -13.14 -6.95 21.12
CA HIS A 112 -14.39 -7.69 21.04
C HIS A 112 -15.62 -6.82 21.38
N ARG A 113 -15.49 -5.91 22.38
CA ARG A 113 -16.60 -5.09 22.87
C ARG A 113 -16.72 -3.72 22.20
N ASN A 114 -15.70 -3.31 21.46
CA ASN A 114 -15.61 -1.97 20.90
C ASN A 114 -15.21 -2.01 19.42
N ARG A 115 -15.59 -0.93 18.74
CA ARG A 115 -15.26 -0.67 17.34
C ARG A 115 -14.32 0.53 17.27
N TYR A 116 -13.28 0.40 16.48
CA TYR A 116 -12.31 1.45 16.18
C TYR A 116 -12.47 1.91 14.74
N GLN A 117 -12.77 3.17 14.57
CA GLN A 117 -12.85 3.80 13.25
C GLN A 117 -11.84 4.94 13.19
N GLY A 118 -11.05 4.97 12.14
CA GLY A 118 -10.03 5.99 12.01
C GLY A 118 -9.34 5.98 10.66
N HIS A 119 -8.35 6.85 10.57
CA HIS A 119 -7.44 6.92 9.43
C HIS A 119 -6.00 7.01 9.91
N LEU A 120 -5.10 6.63 9.05
CA LEU A 120 -3.67 6.76 9.27
C LEU A 120 -2.98 7.22 7.99
N TYR A 121 -1.88 7.92 8.15
CA TYR A 121 -0.94 8.19 7.07
C TYR A 121 0.48 8.12 7.59
N GLY A 122 1.40 7.81 6.70
CA GLY A 122 2.79 7.69 7.07
C GLY A 122 3.71 7.45 5.88
N ALA A 123 4.96 7.21 6.20
CA ALA A 123 5.98 6.88 5.24
C ALA A 123 7.00 5.92 5.85
N GLY A 124 7.73 5.21 5.01
CA GLY A 124 8.71 4.25 5.46
C GLY A 124 9.66 3.80 4.35
N LEU A 125 10.65 3.04 4.77
CA LEU A 125 11.59 2.38 3.90
C LEU A 125 11.22 0.90 3.79
N SER A 126 11.41 0.33 2.61
CA SER A 126 11.18 -1.09 2.35
C SER A 126 12.40 -1.74 1.74
N TYR A 127 12.50 -3.02 1.94
CA TYR A 127 13.42 -3.91 1.27
C TYR A 127 12.63 -5.07 0.67
N GLY A 128 12.92 -5.41 -0.57
CA GLY A 128 12.29 -6.51 -1.27
C GLY A 128 13.30 -7.35 -2.04
N TYR A 129 12.89 -8.59 -2.28
CA TYR A 129 13.60 -9.48 -3.18
C TYR A 129 12.61 -10.13 -4.14
N GLN A 130 12.93 -10.07 -5.42
CA GLN A 130 12.09 -10.61 -6.49
C GLN A 130 12.78 -11.78 -7.19
N TRP A 131 12.08 -12.92 -7.21
CA TRP A 131 12.48 -14.14 -7.91
C TRP A 131 11.79 -14.22 -9.26
N LEU A 132 12.54 -14.53 -10.29
CA LEU A 132 12.02 -14.83 -11.62
C LEU A 132 11.54 -16.29 -11.64
N ILE A 133 10.23 -16.53 -11.69
CA ILE A 133 9.66 -17.87 -11.75
C ILE A 133 9.50 -18.33 -13.20
N GLY A 134 9.26 -17.39 -14.11
CA GLY A 134 9.03 -17.68 -15.50
C GLY A 134 9.27 -16.49 -16.43
N LYS A 135 8.86 -16.61 -17.68
CA LYS A 135 9.09 -15.56 -18.70
C LYS A 135 8.37 -14.24 -18.37
N ARG A 136 7.26 -14.28 -17.63
CA ARG A 136 6.43 -13.12 -17.28
C ARG A 136 5.98 -13.12 -15.82
N TRP A 137 6.23 -14.19 -15.09
CA TRP A 137 5.79 -14.36 -13.72
C TRP A 137 6.96 -14.25 -12.76
N ASN A 138 6.81 -13.43 -11.75
CA ASN A 138 7.77 -13.26 -10.66
C ASN A 138 7.06 -13.41 -9.32
N LEU A 139 7.82 -13.82 -8.31
CA LEU A 139 7.41 -13.79 -6.92
C LEU A 139 8.25 -12.74 -6.19
N GLU A 140 7.65 -11.99 -5.30
CA GLU A 140 8.36 -10.96 -4.53
C GLU A 140 8.02 -11.09 -3.04
N ALA A 141 9.04 -11.09 -2.20
CA ALA A 141 8.88 -10.88 -0.76
C ALA A 141 9.36 -9.46 -0.41
N THR A 142 8.55 -8.75 0.37
CA THR A 142 8.83 -7.36 0.76
C THR A 142 8.57 -7.16 2.24
N VAL A 143 9.45 -6.43 2.92
CA VAL A 143 9.27 -5.96 4.29
C VAL A 143 9.61 -4.47 4.35
N GLY A 144 8.87 -3.70 5.16
CA GLY A 144 9.10 -2.27 5.31
C GLY A 144 8.87 -1.82 6.75
N LEU A 145 9.69 -0.87 7.16
CA LEU A 145 9.61 -0.19 8.44
C LEU A 145 9.37 1.29 8.21
N GLY A 146 8.58 1.90 9.06
CA GLY A 146 8.25 3.30 8.88
C GLY A 146 7.54 3.92 10.06
N TYR A 147 7.11 5.15 9.84
CA TYR A 147 6.34 5.95 10.78
C TYR A 147 4.94 6.16 10.23
N ALA A 148 3.95 6.06 11.11
CA ALA A 148 2.58 6.41 10.80
C ALA A 148 1.94 7.23 11.93
N ARG A 149 1.13 8.21 11.56
CA ARG A 149 0.24 8.92 12.47
C ARG A 149 -1.16 8.39 12.31
N LEU A 150 -1.75 7.98 13.44
CA LEU A 150 -3.09 7.39 13.50
C LEU A 150 -4.03 8.34 14.25
N TRP A 151 -5.26 8.46 13.75
CA TRP A 151 -6.39 9.09 14.44
C TRP A 151 -7.52 8.07 14.49
N ASP A 152 -7.91 7.71 15.69
CA ASP A 152 -8.97 6.73 15.91
C ASP A 152 -10.04 7.27 16.89
N ARG A 153 -11.27 6.89 16.60
CA ARG A 153 -12.45 7.05 17.46
C ARG A 153 -12.89 5.67 17.90
N LYS A 154 -13.12 5.53 19.18
CA LYS A 154 -13.63 4.31 19.79
C LYS A 154 -15.13 4.43 20.00
N TYR A 155 -15.86 3.42 19.57
CA TYR A 155 -17.31 3.31 19.73
C TYR A 155 -17.64 1.97 20.40
N PRO A 156 -18.78 1.86 21.12
CA PRO A 156 -19.32 0.55 21.48
C PRO A 156 -19.72 -0.22 20.22
N ILE A 157 -19.85 -1.52 20.31
CA ILE A 157 -20.28 -2.37 19.18
C ILE A 157 -21.69 -2.06 18.72
N ALA A 158 -22.58 -1.61 19.63
CA ALA A 158 -23.96 -1.20 19.31
C ALA A 158 -24.01 -0.16 18.19
N GLU A 159 -24.99 -0.31 17.29
CA GLU A 159 -25.05 0.47 16.03
C GLU A 159 -25.16 2.00 16.22
N CYS A 160 -25.79 2.47 17.29
CA CYS A 160 -26.00 3.89 17.57
C CYS A 160 -25.24 4.38 18.80
N GLY A 161 -24.05 3.83 19.08
CA GLY A 161 -23.26 4.22 20.24
C GLY A 161 -22.56 5.56 20.06
N GLU A 162 -22.56 6.38 21.15
CA GLU A 162 -21.79 7.61 21.20
C GLU A 162 -20.26 7.34 21.19
N VAL A 163 -19.47 8.34 20.77
CA VAL A 163 -18.00 8.26 20.77
C VAL A 163 -17.51 8.13 22.21
N ILE A 164 -16.96 6.99 22.57
CA ILE A 164 -16.38 6.74 23.90
C ILE A 164 -15.08 7.54 24.07
N ARG A 165 -14.25 7.59 23.01
CA ARG A 165 -12.93 8.22 23.07
C ARG A 165 -12.44 8.57 21.67
N THR A 166 -11.81 9.74 21.55
CA THR A 166 -10.99 10.11 20.38
C THR A 166 -9.51 10.10 20.80
N ARG A 167 -8.65 9.50 19.98
CA ARG A 167 -7.22 9.41 20.24
C ARG A 167 -6.41 9.67 18.99
N SER A 168 -5.27 10.38 19.15
CA SER A 168 -4.21 10.40 18.14
C SER A 168 -2.96 9.74 18.72
N ARG A 169 -2.25 8.97 17.89
CA ARG A 169 -1.01 8.30 18.30
C ARG A 169 0.00 8.23 17.17
N ASN A 170 1.26 8.23 17.55
CA ASN A 170 2.36 7.98 16.65
C ASN A 170 2.70 6.49 16.72
N TYR A 171 2.99 5.91 15.59
CA TYR A 171 3.41 4.51 15.45
C TYR A 171 4.74 4.48 14.72
N PHE A 172 5.67 3.72 15.22
CA PHE A 172 6.92 3.38 14.53
C PHE A 172 7.08 1.86 14.55
N GLY A 173 7.22 1.25 13.37
CA GLY A 173 7.29 -0.20 13.25
C GLY A 173 7.06 -0.68 11.82
N PRO A 174 6.69 -1.97 11.64
CA PRO A 174 6.38 -2.52 10.33
C PRO A 174 5.21 -1.77 9.65
N THR A 175 5.45 -1.22 8.46
CA THR A 175 4.46 -0.49 7.66
C THR A 175 4.16 -1.17 6.34
N LYS A 176 4.96 -2.18 5.97
CA LYS A 176 4.75 -2.99 4.78
C LYS A 176 5.20 -4.42 5.03
N ILE A 177 4.38 -5.37 4.63
CA ILE A 177 4.73 -6.78 4.52
C ILE A 177 4.01 -7.35 3.32
N GLY A 178 4.69 -8.14 2.49
CA GLY A 178 4.09 -8.68 1.29
C GLY A 178 4.81 -9.91 0.79
N LEU A 179 4.00 -10.83 0.25
CA LEU A 179 4.42 -11.89 -0.65
C LEU A 179 3.56 -11.73 -1.90
N ALA A 180 4.11 -11.16 -2.96
CA ALA A 180 3.34 -10.77 -4.12
C ALA A 180 3.66 -11.65 -5.34
N LEU A 181 2.60 -12.07 -6.03
CA LEU A 181 2.69 -12.62 -7.38
C LEU A 181 2.62 -11.48 -8.39
N ILE A 182 3.57 -11.46 -9.32
CA ILE A 182 3.77 -10.36 -10.26
C ILE A 182 3.67 -10.86 -11.68
N PHE A 183 2.89 -10.18 -12.50
CA PHE A 183 2.80 -10.41 -13.93
C PHE A 183 3.38 -9.22 -14.69
N ILE A 184 4.43 -9.45 -15.50
CA ILE A 184 5.12 -8.41 -16.28
C ILE A 184 4.44 -8.27 -17.65
N ILE A 185 3.99 -7.03 -17.92
CA ILE A 185 3.41 -6.61 -19.20
C ILE A 185 4.51 -5.92 -20.00
N LYS A 186 4.72 -6.39 -21.22
CA LYS A 186 5.70 -5.79 -22.15
C LYS A 186 5.05 -4.67 -22.96
#